data_ccee0f3fefb5c73f657e75dcaf188be0
#
_entry.id   ccee0f3fefb5c73f657e75dcaf188be0
#
_cell.length_a   1.000
_cell.length_b   1.000
_cell.length_c   1.000
_cell.angle_alpha   90.00
_cell.angle_beta   90.00
_cell.angle_gamma   90.00
#
_symmetry.space_group_name_H-M   'P 1'
#
loop_
_entity.id
_entity.type
_entity.pdbx_description
1 polymer ?
#
loop_
_entity_poly.entity_id
_entity_poly.type
_entity_poly.pdbx_seq_one_letter_code
_entity_poly.pdbx_strand_id
1 'polypeptide(L)'
;MELKEAIGRRRSMRFLAPYRPVEREKIQKMLEAARQCSFWGNVRALRATVIEKASAPQEILDAIPEGSALGGFQLRLAPVIIIWWVDWHALKVQGDRLHELVDVGAAGIDKADSHRYLDEKLIPFFAAAGDGLKTGGMTEMDCGQGIAHATLVAFEEGLGTCLLGLPAHKKLKKALKLPEDSKLLCVQTVGYPAEQPEAGGQRPRLPFEEMFSLNVTGNAFPRDEKVVEELERAKLIQAPAPLPWRFEELKYLAKALDIAPIFGEESEGIVVAMMQEMQEEMDKSGKP
;
A
#
# COMPACT_ATOMS: atom_id res chain seq x y z
N MET A 1 1.71 -16.32 13.83
CA MET A 1 0.90 -15.23 14.48
C MET A 1 -0.54 -15.37 14.05
N GLU A 2 -1.51 -15.09 14.94
CA GLU A 2 -2.92 -15.08 14.55
C GLU A 2 -3.23 -13.82 13.72
N LEU A 3 -4.13 -13.95 12.73
CA LEU A 3 -4.48 -12.85 11.82
C LEU A 3 -5.01 -11.61 12.56
N LYS A 4 -5.89 -11.79 13.55
CA LYS A 4 -6.42 -10.70 14.37
C LYS A 4 -5.30 -9.93 15.08
N GLU A 5 -4.33 -10.65 15.65
CA GLU A 5 -3.16 -10.06 16.29
C GLU A 5 -2.28 -9.29 15.30
N ALA A 6 -2.02 -9.86 14.11
CA ALA A 6 -1.24 -9.20 13.07
C ALA A 6 -1.87 -7.86 12.66
N ILE A 7 -3.18 -7.85 12.40
CA ILE A 7 -3.92 -6.62 12.05
C ILE A 7 -3.83 -5.59 13.17
N GLY A 8 -4.08 -6.02 14.43
CA GLY A 8 -4.11 -5.12 15.59
C GLY A 8 -2.75 -4.55 15.97
N ARG A 9 -1.67 -5.33 15.83
CA ARG A 9 -0.32 -4.96 16.27
C ARG A 9 0.55 -4.32 15.21
N ARG A 10 0.26 -4.54 13.92
CA ARG A 10 1.04 -3.91 12.84
C ARG A 10 1.03 -2.38 12.95
N ARG A 11 2.19 -1.79 12.81
CA ARG A 11 2.39 -0.32 12.79
C ARG A 11 3.12 0.09 11.52
N SER A 12 2.96 1.34 11.11
CA SER A 12 3.85 1.95 10.11
C SER A 12 5.18 2.25 10.77
N MET A 13 6.22 1.50 10.38
CA MET A 13 7.59 1.67 10.86
C MET A 13 8.32 2.68 9.97
N ARG A 14 8.83 3.73 10.57
CA ARG A 14 9.47 4.83 9.87
C ARG A 14 10.98 4.77 9.96
N PHE A 15 11.51 4.28 11.09
CA PHE A 15 12.93 4.08 11.30
C PHE A 15 13.26 2.61 11.08
N LEU A 16 13.88 2.36 9.93
CA LEU A 16 14.36 1.03 9.54
C LEU A 16 15.88 0.99 9.67
N ALA A 17 16.44 -0.19 9.91
CA ALA A 17 17.88 -0.41 10.01
C ALA A 17 18.51 -0.50 8.61
N PRO A 18 19.16 0.56 8.10
CA PRO A 18 19.66 0.59 6.70
C PRO A 18 20.81 -0.37 6.45
N TYR A 19 21.51 -0.75 7.51
CA TYR A 19 22.66 -1.67 7.46
C TYR A 19 22.29 -3.15 7.55
N ARG A 20 20.99 -3.46 7.78
CA ARG A 20 20.52 -4.84 7.89
C ARG A 20 19.78 -5.25 6.62
N PRO A 21 20.35 -6.17 5.81
CA PRO A 21 19.69 -6.67 4.61
C PRO A 21 18.39 -7.41 4.96
N VAL A 22 17.46 -7.43 4.02
CA VAL A 22 16.23 -8.22 4.09
C VAL A 22 16.39 -9.44 3.21
N GLU A 23 16.07 -10.61 3.73
CA GLU A 23 16.13 -11.87 3.02
C GLU A 23 15.11 -11.90 1.88
N ARG A 24 15.54 -12.36 0.69
CA ARG A 24 14.67 -12.43 -0.51
C ARG A 24 13.46 -13.33 -0.29
N GLU A 25 13.62 -14.37 0.50
CA GLU A 25 12.55 -15.31 0.85
C GLU A 25 11.40 -14.60 1.56
N LYS A 26 11.69 -13.63 2.43
CA LYS A 26 10.65 -12.82 3.10
C LYS A 26 9.94 -11.89 2.13
N ILE A 27 10.68 -11.27 1.22
CA ILE A 27 10.10 -10.45 0.14
C ILE A 27 9.21 -11.33 -0.75
N GLN A 28 9.67 -12.53 -1.13
CA GLN A 28 8.87 -13.45 -1.92
C GLN A 28 7.55 -13.80 -1.23
N LYS A 29 7.57 -14.12 0.08
CA LYS A 29 6.35 -14.39 0.85
C LYS A 29 5.37 -13.20 0.81
N MET A 30 5.86 -11.97 0.95
CA MET A 30 5.05 -10.76 0.81
C MET A 30 4.39 -10.66 -0.57
N LEU A 31 5.16 -10.89 -1.64
CA LEU A 31 4.66 -10.84 -3.01
C LEU A 31 3.67 -11.95 -3.32
N GLU A 32 3.91 -13.17 -2.82
CA GLU A 32 2.96 -14.28 -2.94
C GLU A 32 1.65 -13.99 -2.21
N ALA A 33 1.69 -13.37 -1.04
CA ALA A 33 0.49 -12.95 -0.34
C ALA A 33 -0.28 -11.89 -1.12
N ALA A 34 0.41 -10.90 -1.70
CA ALA A 34 -0.22 -9.90 -2.55
C ALA A 34 -0.89 -10.52 -3.78
N ARG A 35 -0.29 -11.56 -4.36
CA ARG A 35 -0.81 -12.28 -5.53
C ARG A 35 -2.15 -12.97 -5.26
N GLN A 36 -2.47 -13.28 -4.00
CA GLN A 36 -3.72 -13.95 -3.61
C GLN A 36 -4.92 -13.01 -3.45
N CYS A 37 -4.76 -11.71 -3.68
CA CYS A 37 -5.90 -10.81 -3.59
C CYS A 37 -6.94 -11.06 -4.70
N SER A 38 -8.19 -10.79 -4.36
CA SER A 38 -9.29 -10.85 -5.32
C SER A 38 -9.26 -9.63 -6.25
N PHE A 39 -9.72 -9.83 -7.48
CA PHE A 39 -9.89 -8.76 -8.46
C PHE A 39 -11.29 -8.85 -9.08
N TRP A 40 -11.94 -7.71 -9.23
CA TRP A 40 -13.16 -7.64 -10.02
C TRP A 40 -12.92 -8.21 -11.42
N GLY A 41 -13.86 -9.01 -11.94
CA GLY A 41 -13.71 -9.64 -13.24
C GLY A 41 -12.36 -10.33 -13.49
N ASN A 42 -11.66 -10.75 -12.44
CA ASN A 42 -10.36 -11.42 -12.51
C ASN A 42 -9.27 -10.63 -13.27
N VAL A 43 -9.31 -9.29 -13.22
CA VAL A 43 -8.40 -8.40 -13.98
C VAL A 43 -6.93 -8.65 -13.64
N ARG A 44 -6.60 -8.94 -12.40
CA ARG A 44 -5.21 -9.23 -11.95
C ARG A 44 -4.20 -8.15 -12.38
N ALA A 45 -4.55 -6.87 -12.13
CA ALA A 45 -3.78 -5.71 -12.60
C ALA A 45 -2.62 -5.30 -11.70
N LEU A 46 -2.53 -5.82 -10.46
CA LEU A 46 -1.46 -5.47 -9.52
C LEU A 46 -0.10 -5.92 -10.04
N ARG A 47 0.88 -5.01 -9.98
CA ARG A 47 2.29 -5.28 -10.21
C ARG A 47 3.13 -4.68 -9.09
N ALA A 48 4.31 -5.26 -8.89
CA ALA A 48 5.32 -4.77 -7.98
C ALA A 48 6.68 -4.75 -8.65
N THR A 49 7.45 -3.68 -8.40
CA THR A 49 8.87 -3.62 -8.74
C THR A 49 9.65 -3.49 -7.43
N VAL A 50 10.50 -4.46 -7.15
CA VAL A 50 11.32 -4.48 -5.93
C VAL A 50 12.66 -3.85 -6.23
N ILE A 51 13.08 -2.91 -5.39
CA ILE A 51 14.39 -2.27 -5.43
C ILE A 51 15.16 -2.72 -4.18
N GLU A 52 16.13 -3.59 -4.36
CA GLU A 52 17.12 -3.91 -3.32
C GLU A 52 18.27 -2.91 -3.44
N LYS A 53 18.37 -1.96 -2.53
CA LYS A 53 19.33 -0.85 -2.67
C LYS A 53 20.78 -1.31 -2.78
N ALA A 54 21.14 -2.40 -2.12
CA ALA A 54 22.51 -2.94 -2.14
C ALA A 54 22.96 -3.41 -3.54
N SER A 55 22.00 -3.71 -4.44
CA SER A 55 22.28 -4.23 -5.79
C SER A 55 21.64 -3.41 -6.91
N ALA A 56 20.85 -2.39 -6.58
CA ALA A 56 20.17 -1.57 -7.57
C ALA A 56 21.18 -0.69 -8.36
N PRO A 57 20.98 -0.51 -9.67
CA PRO A 57 21.73 0.44 -10.46
C PRO A 57 21.65 1.86 -9.89
N GLN A 58 22.73 2.65 -9.99
CA GLN A 58 22.79 4.02 -9.47
C GLN A 58 21.70 4.91 -10.07
N GLU A 59 21.38 4.76 -11.34
CA GLU A 59 20.30 5.48 -12.02
C GLU A 59 18.94 5.31 -11.31
N ILE A 60 18.65 4.10 -10.80
CA ILE A 60 17.42 3.84 -10.05
C ILE A 60 17.48 4.50 -8.67
N LEU A 61 18.63 4.41 -7.98
CA LEU A 61 18.83 5.05 -6.68
C LEU A 61 18.66 6.56 -6.78
N ASP A 62 19.24 7.19 -7.79
CA ASP A 62 19.13 8.63 -8.06
C ASP A 62 17.71 9.09 -8.46
N ALA A 63 16.86 8.14 -8.86
CA ALA A 63 15.47 8.40 -9.18
C ALA A 63 14.53 8.31 -7.97
N ILE A 64 15.01 7.77 -6.84
CA ILE A 64 14.25 7.70 -5.59
C ILE A 64 14.26 9.11 -4.96
N PRO A 65 13.08 9.70 -4.67
CA PRO A 65 13.05 11.03 -4.08
C PRO A 65 13.58 11.00 -2.63
N GLU A 66 14.63 11.76 -2.37
CA GLU A 66 15.23 11.89 -1.05
C GLU A 66 14.55 12.91 -0.14
N GLY A 67 13.83 13.85 -0.71
CA GLY A 67 13.42 15.09 -0.05
C GLY A 67 11.92 15.29 0.14
N SER A 68 11.10 14.27 0.43
CA SER A 68 9.75 14.59 0.85
C SER A 68 9.72 14.95 2.33
N ALA A 69 9.19 16.12 2.68
CA ALA A 69 9.04 16.62 4.05
C ALA A 69 8.34 15.61 5.00
N LEU A 70 7.57 14.68 4.43
CA LEU A 70 6.76 13.73 5.19
C LEU A 70 7.27 12.28 5.15
N GLY A 71 8.30 11.96 4.35
CA GLY A 71 8.70 10.56 4.21
C GLY A 71 10.03 10.26 3.52
N GLY A 72 10.75 11.26 3.01
CA GLY A 72 12.00 11.05 2.25
C GLY A 72 13.06 10.27 3.04
N PHE A 73 13.22 10.56 4.31
CA PHE A 73 14.16 9.83 5.17
C PHE A 73 13.80 8.34 5.28
N GLN A 74 12.52 7.97 5.22
CA GLN A 74 12.08 6.58 5.27
C GLN A 74 12.57 5.82 4.02
N LEU A 75 12.51 6.47 2.86
CA LEU A 75 13.06 5.92 1.61
C LEU A 75 14.58 5.80 1.70
N ARG A 76 15.27 6.76 2.34
CA ARG A 76 16.72 6.70 2.57
C ARG A 76 17.11 5.55 3.49
N LEU A 77 16.36 5.32 4.56
CA LEU A 77 16.67 4.27 5.54
C LEU A 77 16.31 2.85 5.06
N ALA A 78 15.27 2.69 4.25
CA ALA A 78 14.81 1.38 3.84
C ALA A 78 15.86 0.64 2.98
N PRO A 79 16.30 -0.57 3.36
CA PRO A 79 17.18 -1.39 2.53
C PRO A 79 16.47 -1.95 1.29
N VAL A 80 15.14 -2.12 1.37
CA VAL A 80 14.30 -2.56 0.27
C VAL A 80 13.11 -1.61 0.10
N ILE A 81 12.79 -1.31 -1.15
CA ILE A 81 11.64 -0.50 -1.55
C ILE A 81 10.82 -1.30 -2.54
N ILE A 82 9.51 -1.37 -2.34
CA ILE A 82 8.58 -1.98 -3.29
C ILE A 82 7.73 -0.88 -3.91
N ILE A 83 7.77 -0.77 -5.22
CA ILE A 83 6.93 0.14 -6.00
C ILE A 83 5.70 -0.64 -6.45
N TRP A 84 4.53 -0.28 -5.93
CA TRP A 84 3.26 -0.88 -6.29
C TRP A 84 2.60 -0.06 -7.40
N TRP A 85 2.15 -0.74 -8.47
CA TRP A 85 1.56 -0.08 -9.62
C TRP A 85 0.49 -0.94 -10.32
N VAL A 86 -0.40 -0.27 -11.05
CA VAL A 86 -1.44 -0.90 -11.87
C VAL A 86 -0.92 -1.03 -13.31
N ASP A 87 -1.01 -2.23 -13.85
CA ASP A 87 -0.82 -2.53 -15.26
C ASP A 87 -2.17 -2.50 -15.98
N TRP A 88 -2.46 -1.41 -16.67
CA TRP A 88 -3.71 -1.27 -17.40
C TRP A 88 -3.83 -2.20 -18.61
N HIS A 89 -2.71 -2.78 -19.09
CA HIS A 89 -2.76 -3.82 -20.11
C HIS A 89 -3.58 -5.05 -19.64
N ALA A 90 -3.68 -5.26 -18.34
CA ALA A 90 -4.48 -6.33 -17.75
C ALA A 90 -5.96 -6.31 -18.18
N LEU A 91 -6.53 -5.13 -18.46
CA LEU A 91 -7.90 -5.00 -18.98
C LEU A 91 -8.07 -5.59 -20.38
N LYS A 92 -7.03 -5.53 -21.22
CA LYS A 92 -7.09 -6.03 -22.60
C LYS A 92 -7.15 -7.56 -22.68
N VAL A 93 -6.62 -8.25 -21.66
CA VAL A 93 -6.57 -9.72 -21.59
C VAL A 93 -7.56 -10.27 -20.55
N GLN A 94 -8.49 -9.44 -20.08
CA GLN A 94 -9.47 -9.84 -19.08
C GLN A 94 -10.40 -10.94 -19.57
N GLY A 95 -10.76 -10.94 -20.86
CA GLY A 95 -11.63 -11.96 -21.46
C GLY A 95 -11.11 -13.38 -21.20
N ASP A 96 -9.84 -13.63 -21.52
CA ASP A 96 -9.22 -14.94 -21.31
C ASP A 96 -9.27 -15.36 -19.84
N ARG A 97 -9.07 -14.41 -18.93
CA ARG A 97 -9.08 -14.65 -17.48
C ARG A 97 -10.48 -14.93 -16.93
N LEU A 98 -11.51 -14.40 -17.56
CA LEU A 98 -12.89 -14.74 -17.23
C LEU A 98 -13.21 -16.18 -17.66
N HIS A 99 -12.75 -16.60 -18.83
CA HIS A 99 -12.87 -17.99 -19.27
C HIS A 99 -12.16 -18.98 -18.33
N GLU A 100 -10.95 -18.61 -17.82
CA GLU A 100 -10.26 -19.41 -16.79
C GLU A 100 -11.12 -19.62 -15.54
N LEU A 101 -11.89 -18.61 -15.09
CA LEU A 101 -12.78 -18.76 -13.93
C LEU A 101 -13.91 -19.76 -14.20
N VAL A 102 -14.49 -19.73 -15.39
CA VAL A 102 -15.51 -20.69 -15.80
C VAL A 102 -14.92 -22.11 -15.89
N ASP A 103 -13.72 -22.24 -16.46
CA ASP A 103 -13.03 -23.52 -16.62
C ASP A 103 -12.78 -24.26 -15.30
N VAL A 104 -12.47 -23.51 -14.24
CA VAL A 104 -12.24 -24.07 -12.90
C VAL A 104 -13.51 -24.10 -12.03
N GLY A 105 -14.67 -23.73 -12.57
CA GLY A 105 -15.95 -23.72 -11.85
C GLY A 105 -16.07 -22.60 -10.81
N ALA A 106 -15.27 -21.55 -10.91
CA ALA A 106 -15.33 -20.39 -10.00
C ALA A 106 -16.37 -19.36 -10.43
N ALA A 107 -16.87 -19.43 -11.66
CA ALA A 107 -17.90 -18.55 -12.20
C ALA A 107 -18.86 -19.32 -13.11
N GLY A 108 -20.13 -18.90 -13.10
CA GLY A 108 -21.18 -19.52 -13.89
C GLY A 108 -21.83 -20.76 -13.23
N ILE A 109 -22.93 -21.24 -13.82
CA ILE A 109 -23.69 -22.42 -13.34
C ILE A 109 -23.56 -23.58 -14.35
N ASP A 110 -23.59 -23.26 -15.63
CA ASP A 110 -23.33 -24.17 -16.73
C ASP A 110 -22.10 -23.71 -17.51
N LYS A 111 -21.18 -24.61 -17.81
CA LYS A 111 -19.91 -24.27 -18.45
C LYS A 111 -20.10 -23.72 -19.85
N ALA A 112 -20.89 -24.41 -20.69
CA ALA A 112 -21.07 -24.03 -22.11
C ALA A 112 -21.84 -22.71 -22.22
N ASP A 113 -22.91 -22.57 -21.46
CA ASP A 113 -23.71 -21.34 -21.43
C ASP A 113 -22.91 -20.16 -20.88
N SER A 114 -22.06 -20.39 -19.89
CA SER A 114 -21.21 -19.36 -19.30
C SER A 114 -20.18 -18.85 -20.31
N HIS A 115 -19.47 -19.73 -21.00
CA HIS A 115 -18.54 -19.33 -22.06
C HIS A 115 -19.24 -18.54 -23.17
N ARG A 116 -20.40 -19.00 -23.64
CA ARG A 116 -21.18 -18.29 -24.64
C ARG A 116 -21.60 -16.91 -24.16
N TYR A 117 -22.08 -16.77 -22.93
CA TYR A 117 -22.45 -15.47 -22.35
C TYR A 117 -21.25 -14.52 -22.23
N LEU A 118 -20.07 -15.04 -21.85
CA LEU A 118 -18.83 -14.25 -21.83
C LEU A 118 -18.54 -13.68 -23.22
N ASP A 119 -18.51 -14.53 -24.26
CA ASP A 119 -18.16 -14.14 -25.62
C ASP A 119 -19.19 -13.17 -26.25
N GLU A 120 -20.47 -13.44 -26.05
CA GLU A 120 -21.52 -12.68 -26.71
C GLU A 120 -21.89 -11.38 -25.97
N LYS A 121 -21.68 -11.30 -24.67
CA LYS A 121 -22.21 -10.20 -23.84
C LYS A 121 -21.15 -9.52 -22.99
N LEU A 122 -20.50 -10.24 -22.11
CA LEU A 122 -19.72 -9.61 -21.02
C LEU A 122 -18.37 -9.05 -21.52
N ILE A 123 -17.66 -9.79 -22.36
CA ILE A 123 -16.37 -9.33 -22.92
C ILE A 123 -16.58 -8.14 -23.86
N PRO A 124 -17.57 -8.14 -24.78
CA PRO A 124 -17.90 -6.97 -25.58
C PRO A 124 -18.29 -5.75 -24.75
N PHE A 125 -19.05 -5.95 -23.64
CA PHE A 125 -19.40 -4.87 -22.72
C PHE A 125 -18.16 -4.24 -22.09
N PHE A 126 -17.21 -5.05 -21.57
CA PHE A 126 -15.96 -4.51 -20.99
C PHE A 126 -15.09 -3.82 -22.03
N ALA A 127 -15.03 -4.36 -23.25
CA ALA A 127 -14.33 -3.72 -24.37
C ALA A 127 -14.91 -2.35 -24.71
N ALA A 128 -16.24 -2.23 -24.72
CA ALA A 128 -16.93 -0.97 -24.95
C ALA A 128 -16.78 0.04 -23.79
N ALA A 129 -16.71 -0.44 -22.54
CA ALA A 129 -16.48 0.41 -21.38
C ALA A 129 -15.07 1.04 -21.39
N GLY A 130 -14.09 0.37 -22.00
CA GLY A 130 -12.76 0.91 -22.34
C GLY A 130 -12.08 1.66 -21.20
N ASP A 131 -11.65 2.90 -21.47
CA ASP A 131 -10.92 3.73 -20.50
C ASP A 131 -11.76 4.17 -19.30
N GLY A 132 -13.09 4.10 -19.37
CA GLY A 132 -13.97 4.35 -18.22
C GLY A 132 -13.67 3.42 -17.04
N LEU A 133 -13.22 2.20 -17.30
CA LEU A 133 -12.82 1.23 -16.25
C LEU A 133 -11.54 1.64 -15.51
N LYS A 134 -10.72 2.51 -16.09
CA LYS A 134 -9.49 3.04 -15.47
C LYS A 134 -9.77 4.12 -14.43
N THR A 135 -10.95 4.72 -14.45
CA THR A 135 -11.30 5.89 -13.60
C THR A 135 -12.18 5.55 -12.41
N GLY A 136 -12.75 4.35 -12.37
CA GLY A 136 -13.72 3.94 -11.34
C GLY A 136 -13.12 3.62 -9.96
N GLY A 137 -11.80 3.57 -9.81
CA GLY A 137 -11.13 3.28 -8.54
C GLY A 137 -11.22 1.81 -8.07
N MET A 138 -12.02 0.97 -8.73
CA MET A 138 -12.25 -0.42 -8.31
C MET A 138 -10.96 -1.26 -8.43
N THR A 139 -10.22 -1.10 -9.52
CA THR A 139 -8.94 -1.82 -9.72
C THR A 139 -7.91 -1.41 -8.67
N GLU A 140 -7.84 -0.14 -8.31
CA GLU A 140 -6.94 0.37 -7.28
C GLU A 140 -7.35 -0.14 -5.88
N MET A 141 -8.65 -0.25 -5.62
CA MET A 141 -9.17 -0.84 -4.37
C MET A 141 -8.75 -2.31 -4.24
N ASP A 142 -8.87 -3.10 -5.30
CA ASP A 142 -8.41 -4.50 -5.33
C ASP A 142 -6.89 -4.60 -5.14
N CYS A 143 -6.13 -3.74 -5.81
CA CYS A 143 -4.68 -3.65 -5.59
C CYS A 143 -4.35 -3.34 -4.13
N GLY A 144 -5.12 -2.47 -3.48
CA GLY A 144 -5.00 -2.14 -2.07
C GLY A 144 -5.15 -3.35 -1.14
N GLN A 145 -6.03 -4.30 -1.48
CA GLN A 145 -6.15 -5.57 -0.75
C GLN A 145 -4.84 -6.38 -0.83
N GLY A 146 -4.26 -6.51 -2.03
CA GLY A 146 -2.99 -7.22 -2.21
C GLY A 146 -1.84 -6.57 -1.44
N ILE A 147 -1.76 -5.23 -1.45
CA ILE A 147 -0.76 -4.48 -0.69
C ILE A 147 -0.95 -4.69 0.82
N ALA A 148 -2.21 -4.76 1.29
CA ALA A 148 -2.52 -5.05 2.68
C ALA A 148 -2.07 -6.46 3.08
N HIS A 149 -2.31 -7.49 2.24
CA HIS A 149 -1.82 -8.85 2.48
C HIS A 149 -0.29 -8.88 2.60
N ALA A 150 0.44 -8.26 1.66
CA ALA A 150 1.90 -8.16 1.73
C ALA A 150 2.37 -7.47 3.02
N THR A 151 1.67 -6.43 3.45
CA THR A 151 2.00 -5.67 4.67
C THR A 151 1.82 -6.51 5.93
N LEU A 152 0.78 -7.35 5.99
CA LEU A 152 0.53 -8.25 7.13
C LEU A 152 1.57 -9.37 7.20
N VAL A 153 1.92 -9.96 6.05
CA VAL A 153 2.98 -10.98 5.97
C VAL A 153 4.34 -10.38 6.33
N ALA A 154 4.65 -9.17 5.89
CA ALA A 154 5.88 -8.49 6.31
C ALA A 154 5.98 -8.38 7.84
N PHE A 155 4.88 -8.00 8.49
CA PHE A 155 4.82 -7.90 9.95
C PHE A 155 5.02 -9.27 10.62
N GLU A 156 4.38 -10.32 10.12
CA GLU A 156 4.57 -11.70 10.60
C GLU A 156 6.01 -12.18 10.48
N GLU A 157 6.70 -11.80 9.38
CA GLU A 157 8.12 -12.11 9.14
C GLU A 157 9.08 -11.22 9.96
N GLY A 158 8.56 -10.37 10.85
CA GLY A 158 9.35 -9.47 11.71
C GLY A 158 9.89 -8.24 11.00
N LEU A 159 9.34 -7.89 9.83
CA LEU A 159 9.71 -6.71 9.06
C LEU A 159 8.84 -5.50 9.42
N GLY A 160 9.45 -4.33 9.39
CA GLY A 160 8.76 -3.05 9.44
C GLY A 160 8.47 -2.54 8.02
N THR A 161 7.31 -1.95 7.83
CA THR A 161 6.91 -1.33 6.56
C THR A 161 6.23 0.00 6.77
N CYS A 162 6.31 0.88 5.77
CA CYS A 162 5.47 2.07 5.67
C CYS A 162 5.06 2.29 4.21
N LEU A 163 3.78 2.60 3.99
CA LEU A 163 3.27 2.98 2.67
C LEU A 163 3.36 4.49 2.53
N LEU A 164 3.91 4.95 1.41
CA LEU A 164 4.13 6.36 1.09
C LEU A 164 3.53 6.69 -0.27
N GLY A 165 2.84 7.82 -0.37
CA GLY A 165 2.54 8.45 -1.65
C GLY A 165 3.80 9.10 -2.23
N LEU A 166 3.94 9.10 -3.55
CA LEU A 166 5.01 9.81 -4.25
C LEU A 166 4.40 10.87 -5.16
N PRO A 167 4.55 12.16 -4.83
CA PRO A 167 4.11 13.23 -5.72
C PRO A 167 4.91 13.29 -7.03
N ALA A 168 6.23 13.13 -6.98
CA ALA A 168 7.13 13.21 -8.14
C ALA A 168 7.55 11.82 -8.65
N HIS A 169 6.70 11.13 -9.39
CA HIS A 169 6.95 9.76 -9.83
C HIS A 169 7.43 9.59 -11.28
N LYS A 170 7.44 10.65 -12.10
CA LYS A 170 7.84 10.57 -13.52
C LYS A 170 9.27 10.06 -13.72
N LYS A 171 10.22 10.61 -12.93
CA LYS A 171 11.64 10.21 -12.98
C LYS A 171 11.79 8.73 -12.62
N LEU A 172 11.11 8.31 -11.55
CA LEU A 172 11.14 6.93 -11.06
C LEU A 172 10.49 5.96 -12.06
N LYS A 173 9.31 6.29 -12.63
CA LYS A 173 8.68 5.49 -13.69
C LYS A 173 9.64 5.26 -14.86
N LYS A 174 10.34 6.30 -15.30
CA LYS A 174 11.30 6.24 -16.41
C LYS A 174 12.49 5.34 -16.06
N ALA A 175 13.12 5.54 -14.91
CA ALA A 175 14.26 4.74 -14.47
C ALA A 175 13.92 3.25 -14.32
N LEU A 176 12.72 2.95 -13.79
CA LEU A 176 12.22 1.58 -13.66
C LEU A 176 11.65 1.01 -14.95
N LYS A 177 11.61 1.78 -16.05
CA LYS A 177 11.04 1.38 -17.36
C LYS A 177 9.60 0.86 -17.23
N LEU A 178 8.81 1.46 -16.33
CA LEU A 178 7.40 1.08 -16.21
C LEU A 178 6.64 1.43 -17.49
N PRO A 179 5.64 0.62 -17.89
CA PRO A 179 4.82 0.93 -19.05
C PRO A 179 4.22 2.33 -18.96
N GLU A 180 4.11 3.04 -20.08
CA GLU A 180 3.52 4.38 -20.11
C GLU A 180 2.07 4.33 -19.61
N ASP A 181 1.29 3.36 -20.08
CA ASP A 181 -0.06 3.07 -19.63
C ASP A 181 -0.01 2.23 -18.32
N SER A 182 0.55 2.82 -17.26
CA SER A 182 0.58 2.27 -15.92
C SER A 182 0.29 3.36 -14.90
N LYS A 183 -0.30 2.99 -13.76
CA LYS A 183 -0.56 3.92 -12.64
C LYS A 183 0.25 3.50 -11.42
N LEU A 184 1.15 4.35 -10.97
CA LEU A 184 1.84 4.16 -9.70
C LEU A 184 0.84 4.37 -8.56
N LEU A 185 0.76 3.43 -7.63
CA LEU A 185 -0.17 3.47 -6.49
C LEU A 185 0.51 4.06 -5.25
N CYS A 186 1.56 3.40 -4.82
CA CYS A 186 2.33 3.81 -3.65
C CYS A 186 3.71 3.16 -3.65
N VAL A 187 4.54 3.64 -2.75
CA VAL A 187 5.84 3.06 -2.44
C VAL A 187 5.77 2.46 -1.04
N GLN A 188 6.28 1.27 -0.88
CA GLN A 188 6.40 0.59 0.40
C GLN A 188 7.85 0.46 0.79
N THR A 189 8.23 1.05 1.92
CA THR A 189 9.52 0.81 2.55
C THR A 189 9.48 -0.50 3.30
N VAL A 190 10.54 -1.30 3.21
CA VAL A 190 10.66 -2.61 3.87
C VAL A 190 12.04 -2.75 4.49
N GLY A 191 12.07 -3.18 5.74
CA GLY A 191 13.32 -3.42 6.47
C GLY A 191 13.06 -3.90 7.89
N TYR A 192 14.11 -4.17 8.63
CA TYR A 192 13.99 -4.45 10.05
C TYR A 192 13.79 -3.15 10.83
N PRO A 193 12.85 -3.10 11.81
CA PRO A 193 12.68 -1.91 12.64
C PRO A 193 13.97 -1.54 13.38
N ALA A 194 14.37 -0.27 13.30
CA ALA A 194 15.36 0.34 14.18
C ALA A 194 14.69 1.00 15.40
N GLU A 195 13.40 1.31 15.28
CA GLU A 195 12.57 1.83 16.35
C GLU A 195 11.83 0.70 17.08
N GLN A 196 11.33 0.99 18.27
CA GLN A 196 10.50 0.05 19.03
C GLN A 196 9.29 -0.40 18.18
N PRO A 197 9.07 -1.71 17.97
CA PRO A 197 7.98 -2.21 17.11
C PRO A 197 6.59 -1.78 17.54
N GLU A 198 6.34 -1.54 18.81
CA GLU A 198 5.04 -1.02 19.29
C GLU A 198 4.81 0.44 18.87
N ALA A 199 5.87 1.22 18.68
CA ALA A 199 5.82 2.59 18.16
C ALA A 199 4.71 3.48 18.78
N GLY A 200 4.49 3.34 20.10
CA GLY A 200 3.47 4.08 20.87
C GLY A 200 2.07 3.46 20.87
N GLY A 201 1.93 2.18 20.51
CA GLY A 201 0.68 1.44 20.58
C GLY A 201 -0.25 1.66 19.38
N GLN A 202 -1.50 1.28 19.54
CA GLN A 202 -2.50 1.45 18.49
C GLN A 202 -2.78 2.94 18.23
N ARG A 203 -2.83 3.29 16.94
CA ARG A 203 -3.13 4.67 16.53
C ARG A 203 -4.59 5.02 16.88
N PRO A 204 -4.87 6.29 17.22
CA PRO A 204 -6.25 6.75 17.38
C PRO A 204 -7.12 6.38 16.17
N ARG A 205 -8.34 6.00 16.43
CA ARG A 205 -9.37 5.71 15.43
C ARG A 205 -10.61 6.54 15.75
N LEU A 206 -11.41 6.81 14.74
CA LEU A 206 -12.74 7.34 14.95
C LEU A 206 -13.58 6.33 15.76
N PRO A 207 -14.57 6.80 16.53
CA PRO A 207 -15.54 5.93 17.14
C PRO A 207 -16.17 4.98 16.12
N PHE A 208 -16.42 3.74 16.53
CA PHE A 208 -16.97 2.71 15.65
C PHE A 208 -18.32 3.14 15.06
N GLU A 209 -19.12 3.82 15.85
CA GLU A 209 -20.47 4.30 15.55
C GLU A 209 -20.48 5.42 14.49
N GLU A 210 -19.37 6.16 14.39
CA GLU A 210 -19.20 7.19 13.36
C GLU A 210 -18.77 6.60 12.00
N MET A 211 -18.12 5.42 12.04
CA MET A 211 -17.57 4.80 10.84
C MET A 211 -18.55 3.82 10.17
N PHE A 212 -19.42 3.18 10.95
CA PHE A 212 -20.23 2.06 10.45
C PHE A 212 -21.71 2.27 10.75
N SER A 213 -22.53 2.11 9.72
CA SER A 213 -23.98 2.28 9.79
C SER A 213 -24.71 0.99 9.42
N LEU A 214 -25.86 0.75 10.03
CA LEU A 214 -26.76 -0.35 9.73
C LEU A 214 -27.89 0.14 8.81
N ASN A 215 -28.04 -0.44 7.64
CA ASN A 215 -29.08 -0.21 6.63
C ASN A 215 -29.04 1.19 5.99
N VAL A 216 -28.96 2.26 6.80
CA VAL A 216 -29.02 3.66 6.34
C VAL A 216 -27.87 4.42 6.97
N THR A 217 -27.19 5.27 6.19
CA THR A 217 -26.11 6.13 6.68
C THR A 217 -26.61 7.00 7.83
N GLY A 218 -25.82 7.06 8.92
CA GLY A 218 -26.15 7.78 10.14
C GLY A 218 -26.92 6.96 11.19
N ASN A 219 -27.43 5.77 10.83
CA ASN A 219 -27.95 4.81 11.79
C ASN A 219 -26.79 3.89 12.23
N ALA A 220 -26.18 4.18 13.37
CA ALA A 220 -24.99 3.47 13.85
C ALA A 220 -25.17 1.95 13.90
N PHE A 221 -24.15 1.20 13.43
CA PHE A 221 -24.14 -0.25 13.57
C PHE A 221 -24.04 -0.60 15.06
N PRO A 222 -24.91 -1.49 15.61
CA PRO A 222 -24.86 -1.87 17.02
C PRO A 222 -23.52 -2.53 17.36
N ARG A 223 -22.85 -2.02 18.38
CA ARG A 223 -21.60 -2.54 18.89
C ARG A 223 -21.85 -3.46 20.07
N ASP A 224 -21.44 -4.71 19.99
CA ASP A 224 -21.57 -5.69 21.07
C ASP A 224 -20.30 -5.70 21.92
N GLU A 225 -20.42 -5.38 23.20
CA GLU A 225 -19.30 -5.34 24.15
C GLU A 225 -18.61 -6.70 24.33
N LYS A 226 -19.33 -7.81 24.22
CA LYS A 226 -18.71 -9.15 24.30
C LYS A 226 -17.79 -9.41 23.11
N VAL A 227 -18.16 -8.91 21.94
CA VAL A 227 -17.31 -8.97 20.74
C VAL A 227 -16.09 -8.09 20.93
N VAL A 228 -16.25 -6.90 21.50
CA VAL A 228 -15.12 -6.01 21.83
C VAL A 228 -14.14 -6.71 22.77
N GLU A 229 -14.61 -7.29 23.87
CA GLU A 229 -13.77 -8.04 24.81
C GLU A 229 -13.04 -9.22 24.16
N GLU A 230 -13.69 -9.95 23.24
CA GLU A 230 -13.05 -11.00 22.45
C GLU A 230 -11.90 -10.45 21.60
N LEU A 231 -12.14 -9.33 20.90
CA LEU A 231 -11.18 -8.71 20.00
C LEU A 231 -10.01 -8.06 20.77
N GLU A 232 -10.23 -7.58 21.97
CA GLU A 232 -9.17 -7.11 22.88
C GLU A 232 -8.27 -8.27 23.32
N ARG A 233 -8.88 -9.40 23.74
CA ARG A 233 -8.11 -10.62 24.06
C ARG A 233 -7.32 -11.14 22.87
N ALA A 234 -7.85 -11.03 21.66
CA ALA A 234 -7.18 -11.39 20.41
C ALA A 234 -6.16 -10.32 19.96
N LYS A 235 -5.99 -9.22 20.70
CA LYS A 235 -5.09 -8.10 20.40
C LYS A 235 -5.40 -7.37 19.09
N LEU A 236 -6.60 -7.51 18.54
CA LEU A 236 -7.06 -6.74 17.39
C LEU A 236 -7.37 -5.29 17.81
N ILE A 237 -8.08 -5.14 18.92
CA ILE A 237 -8.33 -3.85 19.58
C ILE A 237 -7.36 -3.71 20.75
N GLN A 238 -6.72 -2.54 20.84
CA GLN A 238 -5.77 -2.24 21.90
C GLN A 238 -5.97 -0.79 22.35
N ALA A 239 -5.85 -0.55 23.64
CA ALA A 239 -5.77 0.80 24.13
C ALA A 239 -4.51 1.52 23.60
N PRO A 240 -4.54 2.84 23.40
CA PRO A 240 -3.33 3.61 23.16
C PRO A 240 -2.33 3.36 24.29
N ALA A 241 -1.10 3.01 23.92
CA ALA A 241 -0.03 2.73 24.86
C ALA A 241 1.18 3.63 24.53
N PRO A 242 1.12 4.93 24.88
CA PRO A 242 2.23 5.84 24.64
C PRO A 242 3.45 5.36 25.44
N LEU A 243 4.57 5.22 24.77
CA LEU A 243 5.84 4.88 25.39
C LEU A 243 6.40 6.14 26.05
N PRO A 244 6.67 6.15 27.37
CA PRO A 244 7.12 7.35 28.09
C PRO A 244 8.41 7.96 27.53
N TRP A 245 9.28 7.10 26.98
CA TRP A 245 10.59 7.44 26.41
C TRP A 245 10.57 7.55 24.88
N ARG A 246 9.39 7.60 24.25
CA ARG A 246 9.27 7.58 22.79
C ARG A 246 9.96 8.78 22.12
N PHE A 247 9.85 9.95 22.67
CA PHE A 247 10.49 11.14 22.10
C PHE A 247 12.01 11.12 22.24
N GLU A 248 12.53 10.56 23.32
CA GLU A 248 13.97 10.36 23.52
C GLU A 248 14.50 9.33 22.52
N GLU A 249 13.80 8.22 22.30
CA GLU A 249 14.13 7.24 21.27
C GLU A 249 14.17 7.90 19.88
N LEU A 250 13.15 8.65 19.51
CA LEU A 250 13.09 9.31 18.21
C LEU A 250 14.22 10.32 18.00
N LYS A 251 14.55 11.12 19.03
CA LYS A 251 15.69 12.04 19.00
C LYS A 251 17.02 11.29 18.84
N TYR A 252 17.19 10.20 19.58
CA TYR A 252 18.39 9.36 19.47
C TYR A 252 18.53 8.77 18.06
N LEU A 253 17.45 8.19 17.52
CA LEU A 253 17.45 7.61 16.18
C LEU A 253 17.69 8.65 15.10
N ALA A 254 17.07 9.82 15.20
CA ALA A 254 17.29 10.93 14.28
C ALA A 254 18.77 11.33 14.26
N LYS A 255 19.39 11.49 15.43
CA LYS A 255 20.82 11.81 15.53
C LYS A 255 21.70 10.67 15.02
N ALA A 256 21.41 9.41 15.41
CA ALA A 256 22.23 8.24 15.04
C ALA A 256 22.17 7.92 13.55
N LEU A 257 21.07 8.24 12.89
CA LEU A 257 20.81 7.95 11.48
C LEU A 257 20.92 9.20 10.59
N ASP A 258 21.38 10.32 11.14
CA ASP A 258 21.54 11.61 10.45
C ASP A 258 20.24 12.05 9.74
N ILE A 259 19.18 12.18 10.51
CA ILE A 259 17.85 12.57 10.03
C ILE A 259 17.52 13.94 10.61
N ALA A 260 17.17 14.89 9.74
CA ALA A 260 16.65 16.18 10.17
C ALA A 260 15.33 16.03 10.95
N PRO A 261 15.04 16.87 11.95
CA PRO A 261 13.81 16.79 12.73
C PRO A 261 12.57 16.81 11.84
N ILE A 262 11.67 15.82 12.05
CA ILE A 262 10.38 15.77 11.37
C ILE A 262 9.45 16.75 12.11
N PHE A 263 8.75 17.62 11.38
CA PHE A 263 7.92 18.71 11.93
C PHE A 263 8.68 19.78 12.74
N GLY A 264 9.95 20.03 12.43
CA GLY A 264 10.73 21.15 12.96
C GLY A 264 10.80 22.33 11.99
N GLU A 265 11.42 23.46 12.43
CA GLU A 265 11.60 24.66 11.61
C GLU A 265 12.32 24.36 10.27
N GLU A 266 13.24 23.42 10.26
CA GLU A 266 13.95 22.98 9.05
C GLU A 266 13.02 22.30 8.02
N SER A 267 11.86 21.79 8.42
CA SER A 267 10.89 21.18 7.52
C SER A 267 9.94 22.20 6.87
N GLU A 268 9.86 23.43 7.37
CA GLU A 268 9.00 24.48 6.80
C GLU A 268 9.39 24.81 5.36
N GLY A 269 10.68 24.98 5.08
CA GLY A 269 11.18 25.27 3.74
C GLY A 269 10.83 24.18 2.74
N ILE A 270 10.85 22.92 3.15
CA ILE A 270 10.50 21.76 2.31
C ILE A 270 9.00 21.74 2.03
N VAL A 271 8.16 22.01 3.04
CA VAL A 271 6.70 22.08 2.86
C VAL A 271 6.32 23.22 1.90
N VAL A 272 6.93 24.38 2.05
CA VAL A 272 6.71 25.52 1.16
C VAL A 272 7.10 25.20 -0.28
N ALA A 273 8.26 24.58 -0.49
CA ALA A 273 8.70 24.16 -1.82
C ALA A 273 7.73 23.13 -2.46
N MET A 274 7.26 22.14 -1.69
CA MET A 274 6.26 21.18 -2.17
C MET A 274 4.93 21.85 -2.53
N MET A 275 4.48 22.82 -1.74
CA MET A 275 3.25 23.57 -2.05
C MET A 275 3.39 24.38 -3.34
N GLN A 276 4.56 24.97 -3.57
CA GLN A 276 4.85 25.69 -4.81
C GLN A 276 4.87 24.75 -6.02
N GLU A 277 5.54 23.60 -5.94
CA GLU A 277 5.53 22.60 -7.02
C GLU A 277 4.11 22.09 -7.33
N MET A 278 3.32 21.81 -6.30
CA MET A 278 1.92 21.40 -6.48
C MET A 278 1.09 22.50 -7.14
N GLN A 279 1.26 23.74 -6.74
CA GLN A 279 0.56 24.88 -7.36
C GLN A 279 0.94 25.03 -8.83
N GLU A 280 2.22 24.95 -9.16
CA GLU A 280 2.68 25.01 -10.55
C GLU A 280 2.16 23.86 -11.42
N GLU A 281 2.02 22.64 -10.86
CA GLU A 281 1.43 21.52 -11.57
C GLU A 281 -0.08 21.71 -11.79
N MET A 282 -0.80 22.26 -10.81
CA MET A 282 -2.22 22.60 -10.93
C MET A 282 -2.43 23.67 -12.01
N ASP A 283 -1.63 24.72 -11.99
CA ASP A 283 -1.70 25.82 -12.98
C ASP A 283 -1.41 25.33 -14.40
N LYS A 284 -0.45 24.40 -14.57
CA LYS A 284 -0.14 23.76 -15.86
C LYS A 284 -1.21 22.79 -16.34
N SER A 285 -1.99 22.20 -15.42
CA SER A 285 -3.03 21.23 -15.75
C SER A 285 -4.37 21.89 -16.15
N GLY A 286 -4.53 23.18 -15.95
CA GLY A 286 -5.75 23.93 -16.25
C GLY A 286 -7.01 23.45 -15.49
N LYS A 287 -6.81 22.72 -14.38
CA LYS A 287 -7.91 22.29 -13.52
C LYS A 287 -7.93 23.19 -12.28
N PRO A 288 -9.13 23.73 -11.93
CA PRO A 288 -9.32 24.51 -10.72
C PRO A 288 -9.13 23.68 -9.46
#